data_33fbbb4268a270196c8c40de41568f88
#
_entry.id   33fbbb4268a270196c8c40de41568f88
#
_cell.length_a   1.000
_cell.length_b   1.000
_cell.length_c   1.000
_cell.angle_alpha   90.00
_cell.angle_beta   90.00
_cell.angle_gamma   90.00
#
_symmetry.space_group_name_H-M   'P 1'
#
loop_
_entity.id
_entity.type
_entity.pdbx_description
1 polymer ?
#
loop_
_entity_poly.entity_id
_entity_poly.type
_entity_poly.pdbx_seq_one_letter_code
_entity_poly.pdbx_strand_id
1 'polypeptide(L)'
;PESVYVHAGKSYAEMLSWTYNYASNVEGYWESDLTLQDMSMTGAYVTLLECMLRHFEIPEDLVEGYSKYKKTLILNKVLTGIMTFSGEILTWIKNTFGNMARVSLKYDLRPGEPSKWSGDDSLVYRDLAIKPEYKIWQSVDRAIEKVGFYSERGSFCSFIECKGKVFKNPDLMLRKLLAATERGKIDDVINGIFIDWLTIYNLQDRIFDCLTGPGELEAHNILSNVVFNARRKLGANVRLNWAKAKPLDMEKPPEFSGLLGMLSSVAKDLLAMNEPSYVAPVIHYNDDE
;
A
#
# COMPACT_ATOMS: atom_id res chain seq x y z
N PRO A 1 0.79 20.46 6.14
CA PRO A 1 1.96 20.27 6.99
C PRO A 1 2.85 19.14 6.46
N GLU A 2 4.17 19.25 6.58
CA GLU A 2 5.14 18.24 6.12
C GLU A 2 5.00 16.89 6.87
N SER A 3 4.42 16.96 8.08
CA SER A 3 4.08 15.80 8.91
C SER A 3 2.89 14.97 8.40
N VAL A 4 2.15 15.45 7.41
CA VAL A 4 1.06 14.71 6.75
C VAL A 4 1.55 14.18 5.41
N TYR A 5 1.67 12.87 5.31
CA TYR A 5 2.13 12.19 4.10
C TYR A 5 0.93 11.74 3.24
N VAL A 6 0.89 12.19 2.02
CA VAL A 6 -0.07 11.71 1.03
C VAL A 6 0.71 10.92 -0.03
N HIS A 7 0.36 9.64 -0.21
CA HIS A 7 1.06 8.72 -1.12
C HIS A 7 0.57 8.88 -2.56
N ALA A 8 0.98 9.98 -3.20
CA ALA A 8 0.64 10.32 -4.58
C ALA A 8 1.90 10.49 -5.41
N GLY A 9 2.16 9.55 -6.30
CA GLY A 9 3.34 9.60 -7.19
C GLY A 9 4.70 9.57 -6.47
N LYS A 10 4.71 9.28 -5.16
CA LYS A 10 5.90 9.23 -4.33
C LYS A 10 6.57 7.86 -4.39
N SER A 11 7.89 7.88 -4.37
CA SER A 11 8.73 6.69 -4.34
C SER A 11 8.79 6.07 -2.93
N TYR A 12 9.24 4.81 -2.87
CA TYR A 12 9.54 4.16 -1.59
C TYR A 12 10.58 4.93 -0.77
N ALA A 13 11.61 5.49 -1.41
CA ALA A 13 12.65 6.26 -0.73
C ALA A 13 12.09 7.52 -0.06
N GLU A 14 11.15 8.22 -0.71
CA GLU A 14 10.48 9.38 -0.12
C GLU A 14 9.61 8.97 1.07
N MET A 15 8.90 7.84 0.98
CA MET A 15 8.11 7.32 2.09
C MET A 15 9.00 6.93 3.27
N LEU A 16 10.12 6.25 3.03
CA LEU A 16 11.08 5.87 4.07
C LEU A 16 11.70 7.10 4.75
N SER A 17 12.12 8.10 3.96
CA SER A 17 12.65 9.36 4.48
C SER A 17 11.61 10.10 5.34
N TRP A 18 10.36 10.16 4.89
CA TRP A 18 9.29 10.77 5.65
C TRP A 18 9.06 10.02 6.98
N THR A 19 8.99 8.68 6.95
CA THR A 19 8.82 7.86 8.16
C THR A 19 9.95 8.10 9.16
N TYR A 20 11.19 8.16 8.68
CA TYR A 20 12.35 8.45 9.53
C TYR A 20 12.23 9.83 10.21
N ASN A 21 11.81 10.84 9.47
CA ASN A 21 11.75 12.23 9.99
C ASN A 21 10.58 12.46 10.95
N TYR A 22 9.43 11.79 10.74
CA TYR A 22 8.18 12.13 11.44
C TYR A 22 7.61 10.99 12.28
N ALA A 23 8.05 9.74 12.08
CA ALA A 23 7.47 8.56 12.70
C ALA A 23 8.49 7.55 13.25
N SER A 24 9.72 7.99 13.58
CA SER A 24 10.77 7.13 14.12
C SER A 24 10.54 6.70 15.58
N ASN A 25 9.86 7.54 16.36
CA ASN A 25 9.57 7.30 17.77
C ASN A 25 8.07 7.43 18.01
N VAL A 26 7.32 6.37 17.76
CA VAL A 26 5.86 6.37 17.82
C VAL A 26 5.34 5.50 18.96
N GLU A 27 4.17 5.86 19.50
CA GLU A 27 3.50 5.11 20.55
C GLU A 27 2.87 3.82 20.03
N GLY A 28 2.52 3.81 18.75
CA GLY A 28 1.88 2.72 18.03
C GLY A 28 1.30 3.18 16.72
N TYR A 29 0.48 2.35 16.13
CA TYR A 29 -0.04 2.49 14.78
C TYR A 29 -1.57 2.34 14.81
N TRP A 30 -2.28 3.42 14.59
CA TRP A 30 -3.71 3.41 14.37
C TRP A 30 -3.98 3.27 12.88
N GLU A 31 -4.73 2.25 12.51
CA GLU A 31 -5.08 1.95 11.13
C GLU A 31 -6.59 2.01 10.94
N SER A 32 -7.03 2.49 9.80
CA SER A 32 -8.41 2.39 9.37
C SER A 32 -8.48 1.91 7.92
N ASP A 33 -9.28 0.88 7.71
CA ASP A 33 -9.65 0.33 6.40
C ASP A 33 -11.14 0.51 6.19
N LEU A 34 -11.52 1.10 5.06
CA LEU A 34 -12.92 1.37 4.71
C LEU A 34 -13.46 0.29 3.78
N THR A 35 -14.38 -0.49 4.28
CA THR A 35 -15.07 -1.47 3.44
C THR A 35 -16.01 -0.76 2.48
N LEU A 36 -15.85 -1.00 1.17
CA LEU A 36 -16.69 -0.45 0.11
C LEU A 36 -16.77 1.09 0.15
N GLN A 37 -15.64 1.76 0.34
CA GLN A 37 -15.60 3.22 0.43
C GLN A 37 -16.34 3.89 -0.72
N ASP A 38 -16.13 3.43 -1.95
CA ASP A 38 -16.76 3.98 -3.17
C ASP A 38 -18.30 3.95 -3.10
N MET A 39 -18.87 2.94 -2.47
CA MET A 39 -20.32 2.79 -2.29
C MET A 39 -20.86 3.57 -1.09
N SER A 40 -20.02 3.86 -0.10
CA SER A 40 -20.40 4.60 1.11
C SER A 40 -20.43 6.12 0.90
N MET A 41 -19.90 6.60 -0.24
CA MET A 41 -19.84 8.02 -0.56
C MET A 41 -21.25 8.63 -0.62
N THR A 42 -21.41 9.77 0.04
CA THR A 42 -22.65 10.55 0.07
C THR A 42 -22.48 11.87 -0.68
N GLY A 43 -23.55 12.64 -0.87
CA GLY A 43 -23.47 13.98 -1.44
C GLY A 43 -22.52 14.91 -0.68
N ALA A 44 -22.31 14.69 0.61
CA ALA A 44 -21.36 15.46 1.40
C ALA A 44 -19.91 15.34 0.88
N TYR A 45 -19.51 14.18 0.40
CA TYR A 45 -18.17 14.00 -0.20
C TYR A 45 -18.02 14.71 -1.55
N VAL A 46 -19.10 14.80 -2.34
CA VAL A 46 -19.09 15.58 -3.58
C VAL A 46 -18.94 17.07 -3.25
N THR A 47 -19.72 17.57 -2.28
CA THR A 47 -19.61 18.95 -1.81
C THR A 47 -18.23 19.26 -1.22
N LEU A 48 -17.67 18.36 -0.42
CA LEU A 48 -16.31 18.50 0.10
C LEU A 48 -15.31 18.67 -1.05
N LEU A 49 -15.38 17.81 -2.06
CA LEU A 49 -14.47 17.90 -3.20
C LEU A 49 -14.67 19.21 -3.99
N GLU A 50 -15.90 19.66 -4.20
CA GLU A 50 -16.18 20.95 -4.83
C GLU A 50 -15.55 22.11 -4.06
N CYS A 51 -15.69 22.12 -2.72
CA CYS A 51 -15.06 23.13 -1.86
C CYS A 51 -13.54 23.09 -1.97
N MET A 52 -12.96 21.91 -2.03
CA MET A 52 -11.50 21.74 -2.17
C MET A 52 -11.01 22.21 -3.54
N LEU A 53 -11.69 21.86 -4.62
CA LEU A 53 -11.32 22.30 -5.96
C LEU A 53 -11.34 23.83 -6.05
N ARG A 54 -12.33 24.48 -5.45
CA ARG A 54 -12.39 25.95 -5.34
C ARG A 54 -11.25 26.51 -4.49
N HIS A 55 -10.92 25.85 -3.37
CA HIS A 55 -9.79 26.27 -2.52
C HIS A 55 -8.46 26.20 -3.26
N PHE A 56 -8.29 25.24 -4.19
CA PHE A 56 -7.12 25.13 -5.06
C PHE A 56 -7.23 25.97 -6.34
N GLU A 57 -8.18 26.91 -6.40
CA GLU A 57 -8.38 27.85 -7.51
C GLU A 57 -8.62 27.16 -8.86
N ILE A 58 -9.21 25.96 -8.84
CA ILE A 58 -9.64 25.29 -10.07
C ILE A 58 -10.77 26.12 -10.71
N PRO A 59 -10.73 26.38 -12.04
CA PRO A 59 -11.75 27.15 -12.72
C PRO A 59 -13.18 26.67 -12.44
N GLU A 60 -14.09 27.60 -12.15
CA GLU A 60 -15.46 27.28 -11.72
C GLU A 60 -16.24 26.47 -12.73
N ASP A 61 -16.03 26.68 -14.03
CA ASP A 61 -16.66 25.90 -15.10
C ASP A 61 -16.29 24.40 -15.04
N LEU A 62 -15.06 24.07 -14.60
CA LEU A 62 -14.63 22.70 -14.39
C LEU A 62 -15.25 22.10 -13.11
N VAL A 63 -15.37 22.89 -12.05
CA VAL A 63 -16.03 22.48 -10.79
C VAL A 63 -17.50 22.21 -11.02
N GLU A 64 -18.21 23.14 -11.71
CA GLU A 64 -19.62 22.97 -12.09
C GLU A 64 -19.82 21.79 -13.05
N GLY A 65 -18.92 21.64 -14.02
CA GLY A 65 -18.91 20.51 -14.95
C GLY A 65 -18.80 19.17 -14.24
N TYR A 66 -17.89 19.05 -13.25
CA TYR A 66 -17.77 17.86 -12.41
C TYR A 66 -19.01 17.61 -11.57
N SER A 67 -19.56 18.65 -10.92
CA SER A 67 -20.78 18.55 -10.12
C SER A 67 -21.97 18.06 -10.96
N LYS A 68 -22.14 18.63 -12.14
CA LYS A 68 -23.20 18.23 -13.09
C LYS A 68 -23.00 16.77 -13.53
N TYR A 69 -21.77 16.40 -13.90
CA TYR A 69 -21.41 15.02 -14.25
C TYR A 69 -21.82 14.05 -13.14
N LYS A 70 -21.44 14.32 -11.89
CA LYS A 70 -21.76 13.45 -10.74
C LYS A 70 -23.26 13.31 -10.50
N LYS A 71 -24.03 14.37 -10.67
CA LYS A 71 -25.49 14.38 -10.44
C LYS A 71 -26.27 13.69 -11.57
N THR A 72 -25.68 13.58 -12.76
CA THR A 72 -26.33 13.02 -13.95
C THR A 72 -25.76 11.68 -14.42
N LEU A 73 -24.80 11.12 -13.69
CA LEU A 73 -24.15 9.87 -14.07
C LEU A 73 -25.15 8.71 -14.07
N ILE A 74 -25.31 8.08 -15.22
CA ILE A 74 -26.18 6.92 -15.43
C ILE A 74 -25.30 5.73 -15.81
N LEU A 75 -25.37 4.65 -15.05
CA LEU A 75 -24.73 3.39 -15.35
C LEU A 75 -25.81 2.30 -15.50
N ASN A 76 -25.78 1.54 -16.59
CA ASN A 76 -26.76 0.48 -16.85
C ASN A 76 -28.23 0.93 -16.69
N LYS A 77 -28.56 2.14 -17.15
CA LYS A 77 -29.88 2.78 -17.03
C LYS A 77 -30.32 3.14 -15.61
N VAL A 78 -29.40 3.07 -14.63
CA VAL A 78 -29.64 3.48 -13.25
C VAL A 78 -28.88 4.77 -12.96
N LEU A 79 -29.56 5.77 -12.40
CA LEU A 79 -28.92 6.99 -11.93
C LEU A 79 -28.08 6.66 -10.69
N THR A 80 -26.77 6.77 -10.81
CA THR A 80 -25.83 6.39 -9.74
C THR A 80 -25.24 7.60 -9.00
N GLY A 81 -25.42 8.77 -9.54
CA GLY A 81 -25.08 10.14 -9.12
C GLY A 81 -23.99 10.36 -8.06
N ILE A 82 -24.13 9.72 -6.93
CA ILE A 82 -23.26 10.01 -5.77
C ILE A 82 -22.12 8.97 -5.63
N MET A 83 -22.34 7.74 -6.09
CA MET A 83 -21.34 6.69 -6.00
C MET A 83 -20.07 7.04 -6.78
N THR A 84 -18.96 6.52 -6.30
CA THR A 84 -17.66 6.61 -6.99
C THR A 84 -17.41 5.30 -7.70
N PHE A 85 -16.86 5.37 -8.91
CA PHE A 85 -16.45 4.21 -9.67
C PHE A 85 -14.94 4.15 -9.75
N SER A 86 -14.40 2.95 -9.62
CA SER A 86 -12.98 2.73 -9.83
C SER A 86 -12.59 3.18 -11.25
N GLY A 87 -11.58 4.07 -11.34
CA GLY A 87 -11.15 4.67 -12.60
C GLY A 87 -11.91 5.96 -13.01
N GLU A 88 -12.88 6.43 -12.23
CA GLU A 88 -13.47 7.75 -12.41
C GLU A 88 -12.41 8.85 -12.16
N ILE A 89 -12.51 9.96 -12.90
CA ILE A 89 -11.66 11.13 -12.67
C ILE A 89 -11.80 11.59 -11.21
N LEU A 90 -10.66 11.87 -10.57
CA LEU A 90 -10.55 12.32 -9.18
C LEU A 90 -10.95 11.29 -8.10
N THR A 91 -11.21 10.03 -8.46
CA THR A 91 -11.55 8.98 -7.47
C THR A 91 -10.52 8.92 -6.34
N TRP A 92 -9.25 8.82 -6.67
CA TRP A 92 -8.19 8.73 -5.67
C TRP A 92 -8.14 9.97 -4.77
N ILE A 93 -8.21 11.18 -5.35
CA ILE A 93 -8.23 12.45 -4.62
C ILE A 93 -9.42 12.50 -3.67
N LYS A 94 -10.61 12.21 -4.20
CA LYS A 94 -11.85 12.21 -3.43
C LYS A 94 -11.82 11.22 -2.28
N ASN A 95 -11.33 10.00 -2.53
CA ASN A 95 -11.22 8.97 -1.50
C ASN A 95 -10.22 9.38 -0.42
N THR A 96 -9.04 9.87 -0.81
CA THR A 96 -8.02 10.30 0.14
C THR A 96 -8.50 11.44 1.04
N PHE A 97 -9.00 12.53 0.45
CA PHE A 97 -9.43 13.68 1.23
C PHE A 97 -10.75 13.44 1.96
N GLY A 98 -11.63 12.64 1.37
CA GLY A 98 -12.85 12.19 2.05
C GLY A 98 -12.53 11.38 3.30
N ASN A 99 -11.57 10.46 3.22
CA ASN A 99 -11.09 9.70 4.36
C ASN A 99 -10.43 10.60 5.42
N MET A 100 -9.54 11.51 5.01
CA MET A 100 -8.93 12.49 5.92
C MET A 100 -9.99 13.33 6.66
N ALA A 101 -10.98 13.85 5.94
CA ALA A 101 -12.07 14.63 6.52
C ALA A 101 -12.90 13.80 7.50
N ARG A 102 -13.27 12.56 7.11
CA ARG A 102 -14.03 11.65 7.96
C ARG A 102 -13.29 11.32 9.25
N VAL A 103 -12.01 10.95 9.16
CA VAL A 103 -11.20 10.64 10.35
C VAL A 103 -11.06 11.88 11.23
N SER A 104 -10.83 13.06 10.64
CA SER A 104 -10.75 14.33 11.38
C SER A 104 -12.06 14.73 12.07
N LEU A 105 -13.22 14.36 11.50
CA LEU A 105 -14.53 14.60 12.12
C LEU A 105 -14.83 13.61 13.24
N LYS A 106 -14.48 12.34 13.03
CA LYS A 106 -14.81 11.25 13.94
C LYS A 106 -13.85 11.11 15.11
N TYR A 107 -12.57 11.27 14.85
CA TYR A 107 -11.52 11.02 15.82
C TYR A 107 -10.80 12.30 16.25
N ASP A 108 -10.12 12.25 17.36
CA ASP A 108 -9.36 13.37 17.94
C ASP A 108 -8.03 13.68 17.23
N LEU A 109 -7.96 13.40 15.92
CA LEU A 109 -6.81 13.72 15.09
C LEU A 109 -6.49 15.24 15.17
N ARG A 110 -5.24 15.56 15.49
CA ARG A 110 -4.78 16.93 15.65
C ARG A 110 -4.22 17.49 14.35
N PRO A 111 -4.37 18.79 14.09
CA PRO A 111 -3.74 19.43 12.93
C PRO A 111 -2.23 19.24 12.94
N GLY A 112 -1.67 18.73 11.83
CA GLY A 112 -0.23 18.49 11.68
C GLY A 112 0.31 17.25 12.40
N GLU A 113 -0.56 16.41 12.92
CA GLU A 113 -0.16 15.13 13.51
C GLU A 113 0.43 14.19 12.45
N PRO A 114 1.56 13.51 12.74
CA PRO A 114 2.15 12.55 11.80
C PRO A 114 1.12 11.53 11.35
N SER A 115 0.91 11.43 10.03
CA SER A 115 -0.10 10.54 9.46
C SER A 115 0.15 10.27 8.00
N LYS A 116 -0.28 9.11 7.50
CA LYS A 116 -0.18 8.69 6.10
C LYS A 116 -1.56 8.42 5.52
N TRP A 117 -1.75 8.81 4.25
CA TRP A 117 -3.04 8.76 3.57
C TRP A 117 -2.91 8.34 2.11
N SER A 118 -3.73 7.39 1.68
CA SER A 118 -3.85 7.00 0.27
C SER A 118 -5.19 6.31 0.01
N GLY A 119 -6.14 7.00 -0.62
CA GLY A 119 -7.47 6.43 -0.83
C GLY A 119 -8.17 6.13 0.49
N ASP A 120 -8.53 4.88 0.69
CA ASP A 120 -9.11 4.32 1.90
C ASP A 120 -8.08 3.99 2.98
N ASP A 121 -6.82 3.79 2.61
CA ASP A 121 -5.75 3.51 3.56
C ASP A 121 -5.39 4.75 4.39
N SER A 122 -5.34 4.58 5.71
CA SER A 122 -4.85 5.58 6.65
C SER A 122 -4.03 4.96 7.78
N LEU A 123 -2.96 5.67 8.17
CA LEU A 123 -2.08 5.29 9.26
C LEU A 123 -1.75 6.52 10.10
N VAL A 124 -2.03 6.47 11.40
CA VAL A 124 -1.70 7.51 12.38
C VAL A 124 -0.86 6.90 13.49
N TYR A 125 0.08 7.64 14.04
CA TYR A 125 1.13 7.08 14.90
C TYR A 125 0.85 7.23 16.40
N ARG A 126 -0.42 7.20 16.78
CA ARG A 126 -0.92 7.03 18.15
C ARG A 126 -2.33 6.49 18.14
N ASP A 127 -2.83 6.08 19.27
CA ASP A 127 -4.25 5.73 19.40
C ASP A 127 -5.14 6.96 19.25
N LEU A 128 -6.25 6.80 18.53
CA LEU A 128 -7.23 7.86 18.29
C LEU A 128 -8.54 7.54 19.01
N ALA A 129 -8.98 8.48 19.85
CA ALA A 129 -10.28 8.37 20.50
C ALA A 129 -11.41 8.98 19.64
N ILE A 130 -12.59 8.39 19.72
CA ILE A 130 -13.77 8.95 19.05
C ILE A 130 -14.22 10.21 19.77
N LYS A 131 -14.41 11.29 19.04
CA LYS A 131 -14.90 12.57 19.57
C LYS A 131 -16.36 12.45 20.05
N PRO A 132 -16.72 13.00 21.22
CA PRO A 132 -18.11 13.00 21.70
C PRO A 132 -19.10 13.64 20.71
N GLU A 133 -18.65 14.65 19.97
CA GLU A 133 -19.45 15.41 19.01
C GLU A 133 -19.78 14.59 17.75
N TYR A 134 -19.07 13.52 17.50
CA TYR A 134 -19.28 12.68 16.30
C TYR A 134 -20.71 12.14 16.21
N LYS A 135 -21.41 12.01 17.33
CA LYS A 135 -22.81 11.57 17.33
C LYS A 135 -23.72 12.37 16.37
N ILE A 136 -23.39 13.64 16.12
CA ILE A 136 -24.11 14.53 15.20
C ILE A 136 -23.91 14.05 13.74
N TRP A 137 -22.77 13.48 13.43
CA TRP A 137 -22.38 13.08 12.08
C TRP A 137 -22.69 11.63 11.73
N GLN A 138 -23.05 10.81 12.71
CA GLN A 138 -23.33 9.37 12.51
C GLN A 138 -24.40 9.09 11.44
N SER A 139 -25.39 9.96 11.31
CA SER A 139 -26.46 9.80 10.31
C SER A 139 -25.98 10.04 8.87
N VAL A 140 -24.84 10.73 8.70
CA VAL A 140 -24.27 11.09 7.39
C VAL A 140 -23.13 10.15 7.02
N ASP A 141 -22.39 9.64 8.00
CA ASP A 141 -21.29 8.69 7.79
C ASP A 141 -21.85 7.26 7.62
N ARG A 142 -21.84 6.78 6.40
CA ARG A 142 -22.28 5.42 6.04
C ARG A 142 -21.13 4.44 5.86
N ALA A 143 -19.91 4.87 6.10
CA ALA A 143 -18.74 4.04 5.91
C ALA A 143 -18.71 2.90 6.94
N ILE A 144 -18.47 1.69 6.46
CA ILE A 144 -18.15 0.54 7.30
C ILE A 144 -16.65 0.52 7.47
N GLU A 145 -16.21 0.75 8.68
CA GLU A 145 -14.80 0.93 9.03
C GLU A 145 -14.31 -0.22 9.89
N LYS A 146 -13.14 -0.72 9.56
CA LYS A 146 -12.35 -1.59 10.42
C LYS A 146 -11.21 -0.76 10.99
N VAL A 147 -11.18 -0.63 12.30
CA VAL A 147 -10.15 0.16 13.00
C VAL A 147 -9.38 -0.76 13.92
N GLY A 148 -8.07 -0.57 13.96
CA GLY A 148 -7.18 -1.23 14.89
C GLY A 148 -6.10 -0.28 15.40
N PHE A 149 -5.67 -0.50 16.65
CA PHE A 149 -4.46 0.10 17.18
C PHE A 149 -3.48 -1.01 17.55
N TYR A 150 -2.26 -0.87 17.07
CA TYR A 150 -1.19 -1.86 17.22
C TYR A 150 0.06 -1.19 17.77
N SER A 151 0.60 -1.71 18.87
CA SER A 151 1.78 -1.11 19.52
C SER A 151 3.08 -1.34 18.77
N GLU A 152 3.20 -2.43 18.00
CA GLU A 152 4.49 -2.85 17.46
C GLU A 152 4.65 -2.60 15.97
N ARG A 153 3.56 -2.65 15.21
CA ARG A 153 3.60 -2.51 13.75
C ARG A 153 2.31 -1.96 13.19
N GLY A 154 2.41 -1.28 12.04
CA GLY A 154 1.30 -0.78 11.25
C GLY A 154 1.36 -1.24 9.80
N SER A 155 0.24 -1.09 9.09
CA SER A 155 0.11 -1.39 7.67
C SER A 155 -0.37 -0.17 6.90
N PHE A 156 0.24 0.10 5.74
CA PHE A 156 -0.14 1.18 4.86
C PHE A 156 0.21 0.86 3.40
N CYS A 157 -0.77 0.86 2.49
CA CYS A 157 -0.57 0.61 1.05
C CYS A 157 0.24 -0.68 0.77
N SER A 158 -0.07 -1.77 1.48
CA SER A 158 0.66 -3.04 1.43
C SER A 158 2.09 -2.98 1.95
N PHE A 159 2.50 -1.90 2.61
CA PHE A 159 3.74 -1.84 3.39
C PHE A 159 3.46 -2.16 4.84
N ILE A 160 4.43 -2.80 5.48
CA ILE A 160 4.51 -2.96 6.93
C ILE A 160 5.45 -1.89 7.46
N GLU A 161 5.02 -1.22 8.53
CA GLU A 161 5.86 -0.30 9.31
C GLU A 161 6.07 -0.89 10.70
N CYS A 162 7.32 -1.04 11.10
CA CYS A 162 7.67 -1.67 12.35
C CYS A 162 9.00 -1.10 12.86
N LYS A 163 8.98 -0.50 14.04
CA LYS A 163 10.20 -0.01 14.71
C LYS A 163 11.06 0.88 13.78
N GLY A 164 10.42 1.81 13.07
CA GLY A 164 11.10 2.72 12.14
C GLY A 164 11.54 2.10 10.81
N LYS A 165 11.17 0.85 10.54
CA LYS A 165 11.42 0.16 9.27
C LYS A 165 10.14 0.17 8.45
N VAL A 166 10.29 0.28 7.12
CA VAL A 166 9.18 0.21 6.16
C VAL A 166 9.56 -0.78 5.07
N PHE A 167 8.68 -1.74 4.79
CA PHE A 167 8.92 -2.74 3.76
C PHE A 167 7.61 -3.32 3.24
N LYS A 168 7.63 -3.89 2.04
CA LYS A 168 6.45 -4.55 1.48
C LYS A 168 6.09 -5.82 2.25
N ASN A 169 4.79 -6.04 2.44
CA ASN A 169 4.29 -7.25 3.08
C ASN A 169 4.60 -8.48 2.21
N PRO A 170 5.42 -9.44 2.70
CA PRO A 170 5.82 -10.60 1.92
C PRO A 170 4.68 -11.55 1.59
N ASP A 171 3.68 -11.70 2.46
CA ASP A 171 2.51 -12.54 2.18
C ASP A 171 1.69 -11.98 1.00
N LEU A 172 1.46 -10.67 0.98
CA LEU A 172 0.76 -10.03 -0.15
C LEU A 172 1.56 -10.12 -1.44
N MET A 173 2.87 -10.03 -1.37
CA MET A 173 3.75 -10.20 -2.54
C MET A 173 3.68 -11.63 -3.09
N LEU A 174 3.74 -12.64 -2.22
CA LEU A 174 3.64 -14.04 -2.62
C LEU A 174 2.27 -14.34 -3.23
N ARG A 175 1.18 -13.89 -2.62
CA ARG A 175 -0.18 -14.04 -3.17
C ARG A 175 -0.30 -13.40 -4.56
N LYS A 176 0.28 -12.22 -4.76
CA LYS A 176 0.30 -11.55 -6.07
C LYS A 176 1.08 -12.35 -7.11
N LEU A 177 2.23 -12.92 -6.73
CA LEU A 177 3.03 -13.77 -7.61
C LEU A 177 2.27 -15.03 -8.00
N LEU A 178 1.66 -15.73 -7.04
CA LEU A 178 0.87 -16.95 -7.29
C LEU A 178 -0.31 -16.66 -8.21
N ALA A 179 -1.10 -15.63 -7.91
CA ALA A 179 -2.25 -15.24 -8.74
C ALA A 179 -1.84 -14.85 -10.18
N ALA A 180 -0.68 -14.20 -10.35
CA ALA A 180 -0.15 -13.88 -11.68
C ALA A 180 0.30 -15.14 -12.42
N THR A 181 0.89 -16.10 -11.72
CA THR A 181 1.31 -17.39 -12.28
C THR A 181 0.11 -18.19 -12.78
N GLU A 182 -0.95 -18.30 -11.95
CA GLU A 182 -2.20 -18.99 -12.34
C GLU A 182 -2.86 -18.39 -13.58
N ARG A 183 -2.73 -17.07 -13.75
CA ARG A 183 -3.28 -16.35 -14.91
C ARG A 183 -2.35 -16.31 -16.12
N GLY A 184 -1.16 -16.89 -16.05
CA GLY A 184 -0.14 -16.79 -17.09
C GLY A 184 0.39 -15.38 -17.34
N LYS A 185 0.32 -14.50 -16.33
CA LYS A 185 0.71 -13.08 -16.38
C LYS A 185 1.89 -12.75 -15.48
N ILE A 186 2.75 -13.70 -15.24
CA ILE A 186 3.91 -13.52 -14.36
C ILE A 186 4.84 -12.42 -14.87
N ASP A 187 4.99 -12.29 -16.19
CA ASP A 187 5.87 -11.32 -16.83
C ASP A 187 5.43 -9.87 -16.55
N ASP A 188 4.13 -9.65 -16.37
CA ASP A 188 3.56 -8.33 -16.10
C ASP A 188 3.90 -7.84 -14.67
N VAL A 189 4.13 -8.76 -13.73
CA VAL A 189 4.25 -8.44 -12.30
C VAL A 189 5.63 -8.68 -11.71
N ILE A 190 6.44 -9.53 -12.33
CA ILE A 190 7.69 -10.04 -11.74
C ILE A 190 8.68 -8.93 -11.40
N ASN A 191 8.88 -7.97 -12.28
CA ASN A 191 9.78 -6.84 -12.02
C ASN A 191 9.31 -6.00 -10.83
N GLY A 192 8.00 -5.79 -10.68
CA GLY A 192 7.44 -5.09 -9.54
C GLY A 192 7.66 -5.85 -8.23
N ILE A 193 7.47 -7.17 -8.26
CA ILE A 193 7.71 -8.03 -7.09
C ILE A 193 9.17 -8.00 -6.67
N PHE A 194 10.12 -8.04 -7.61
CA PHE A 194 11.53 -7.91 -7.28
C PHE A 194 11.87 -6.57 -6.62
N ILE A 195 11.33 -5.48 -7.18
CA ILE A 195 11.52 -4.14 -6.60
C ILE A 195 10.98 -4.10 -5.17
N ASP A 196 9.77 -4.65 -4.97
CA ASP A 196 9.14 -4.72 -3.66
C ASP A 196 9.95 -5.62 -2.70
N TRP A 197 10.48 -6.75 -3.18
CA TRP A 197 11.32 -7.65 -2.38
C TRP A 197 12.63 -7.01 -1.92
N LEU A 198 13.23 -6.11 -2.69
CA LEU A 198 14.43 -5.38 -2.29
C LEU A 198 14.21 -4.53 -1.03
N THR A 199 12.99 -4.07 -0.78
CA THR A 199 12.66 -3.34 0.46
C THR A 199 12.88 -4.21 1.69
N ILE A 200 12.64 -5.53 1.54
CA ILE A 200 12.86 -6.55 2.57
C ILE A 200 14.33 -6.92 2.67
N TYR A 201 14.95 -7.23 1.53
CA TYR A 201 16.35 -7.65 1.45
C TYR A 201 17.31 -6.67 2.13
N ASN A 202 17.08 -5.38 1.94
CA ASN A 202 17.92 -4.33 2.53
C ASN A 202 17.85 -4.26 4.06
N LEU A 203 16.83 -4.85 4.66
CA LEU A 203 16.70 -4.91 6.12
C LEU A 203 17.48 -6.06 6.71
N GLN A 204 17.90 -7.05 5.90
CA GLN A 204 18.62 -8.26 6.36
C GLN A 204 17.93 -8.89 7.57
N ASP A 205 18.67 -9.40 8.54
CA ASP A 205 18.12 -10.06 9.73
C ASP A 205 17.20 -9.18 10.58
N ARG A 206 17.31 -7.85 10.43
CA ARG A 206 16.44 -6.90 11.15
C ARG A 206 14.97 -7.00 10.81
N ILE A 207 14.61 -7.72 9.75
CA ILE A 207 13.22 -7.91 9.36
C ILE A 207 12.48 -8.91 10.24
N PHE A 208 13.21 -9.92 10.79
CA PHE A 208 12.59 -11.03 11.51
C PHE A 208 11.80 -10.57 12.75
N ASP A 209 12.23 -9.49 13.41
CA ASP A 209 11.49 -8.89 14.51
C ASP A 209 10.15 -8.24 14.10
N CYS A 210 9.95 -8.06 12.80
CA CYS A 210 8.80 -7.37 12.23
C CYS A 210 7.85 -8.31 11.47
N LEU A 211 8.27 -9.54 11.16
CA LEU A 211 7.45 -10.57 10.50
C LEU A 211 6.64 -11.36 11.53
N THR A 212 5.64 -10.73 12.12
CA THR A 212 4.82 -11.32 13.19
C THR A 212 3.44 -11.77 12.72
N GLY A 213 3.06 -11.45 11.47
CA GLY A 213 1.78 -11.87 10.89
C GLY A 213 1.79 -13.33 10.42
N PRO A 214 0.61 -13.97 10.43
CA PRO A 214 0.47 -15.33 9.93
C PRO A 214 0.97 -15.46 8.49
N GLY A 215 1.86 -16.43 8.24
CA GLY A 215 2.38 -16.69 6.89
C GLY A 215 3.45 -15.72 6.38
N GLU A 216 3.71 -14.60 7.04
CA GLU A 216 4.68 -13.60 6.55
C GLU A 216 6.11 -14.14 6.52
N LEU A 217 6.53 -14.85 7.55
CA LEU A 217 7.85 -15.46 7.61
C LEU A 217 8.01 -16.55 6.54
N GLU A 218 6.99 -17.39 6.38
CA GLU A 218 6.98 -18.41 5.34
C GLU A 218 7.04 -17.80 3.94
N ALA A 219 6.22 -16.79 3.67
CA ALA A 219 6.23 -16.06 2.42
C ALA A 219 7.58 -15.38 2.15
N HIS A 220 8.19 -14.78 3.17
CA HIS A 220 9.53 -14.22 3.06
C HIS A 220 10.56 -15.28 2.68
N ASN A 221 10.55 -16.46 3.31
CA ASN A 221 11.46 -17.55 3.00
C ASN A 221 11.27 -18.08 1.57
N ILE A 222 10.01 -18.26 1.14
CA ILE A 222 9.70 -18.69 -0.22
C ILE A 222 10.20 -17.67 -1.25
N LEU A 223 9.87 -16.39 -1.08
CA LEU A 223 10.30 -15.32 -1.97
C LEU A 223 11.83 -15.21 -2.04
N SER A 224 12.51 -15.28 -0.90
CA SER A 224 13.97 -15.24 -0.82
C SER A 224 14.60 -16.42 -1.57
N ASN A 225 14.06 -17.63 -1.41
CA ASN A 225 14.50 -18.80 -2.15
C ASN A 225 14.28 -18.66 -3.66
N VAL A 226 13.13 -18.18 -4.09
CA VAL A 226 12.83 -17.93 -5.51
C VAL A 226 13.84 -16.95 -6.10
N VAL A 227 14.06 -15.82 -5.43
CA VAL A 227 14.99 -14.77 -5.89
C VAL A 227 16.43 -15.28 -5.89
N PHE A 228 16.86 -15.97 -4.83
CA PHE A 228 18.22 -16.49 -4.72
C PHE A 228 18.54 -17.55 -5.78
N ASN A 229 17.63 -18.51 -5.99
CA ASN A 229 17.80 -19.53 -7.01
C ASN A 229 17.79 -18.95 -8.42
N ALA A 230 16.93 -17.97 -8.66
CA ALA A 230 16.91 -17.24 -9.91
C ALA A 230 18.25 -16.51 -10.17
N ARG A 231 18.79 -15.84 -9.15
CA ARG A 231 20.09 -15.16 -9.22
C ARG A 231 21.24 -16.12 -9.54
N ARG A 232 21.30 -17.29 -8.88
CA ARG A 232 22.34 -18.32 -9.13
C ARG A 232 22.31 -18.88 -10.54
N LYS A 233 21.13 -19.11 -11.10
CA LYS A 233 20.96 -19.73 -12.42
C LYS A 233 21.22 -18.78 -13.58
N LEU A 234 21.11 -17.47 -13.38
CA LEU A 234 21.06 -16.47 -14.45
C LEU A 234 22.38 -15.73 -14.67
N GLY A 235 23.35 -15.91 -13.79
CA GLY A 235 24.63 -15.23 -13.93
C GLY A 235 24.49 -13.69 -13.97
N ALA A 236 25.49 -13.01 -14.54
CA ALA A 236 25.64 -11.55 -14.51
C ALA A 236 24.68 -10.73 -15.40
N ASN A 237 23.64 -11.31 -15.99
CA ASN A 237 22.88 -10.69 -17.08
C ASN A 237 21.44 -10.32 -16.78
N VAL A 238 21.07 -10.00 -15.53
CA VAL A 238 19.70 -9.57 -15.21
C VAL A 238 19.65 -8.08 -14.91
N ARG A 239 18.87 -7.32 -15.70
CA ARG A 239 18.57 -5.91 -15.43
C ARG A 239 17.31 -5.79 -14.60
N LEU A 240 17.47 -5.50 -13.34
CA LEU A 240 16.37 -4.97 -12.52
C LEU A 240 16.26 -3.46 -12.78
N ASN A 241 15.05 -2.95 -12.85
CA ASN A 241 14.84 -1.50 -13.00
C ASN A 241 15.06 -0.80 -11.65
N TRP A 242 16.30 -0.69 -11.26
CA TRP A 242 16.75 -0.10 -9.99
C TRP A 242 16.42 1.38 -9.85
N ALA A 243 16.10 2.07 -10.94
CA ALA A 243 15.78 3.50 -10.90
C ALA A 243 14.52 3.79 -10.05
N LYS A 244 13.62 2.79 -9.91
CA LYS A 244 12.42 2.90 -9.08
C LYS A 244 12.61 2.39 -7.64
N ALA A 245 13.68 1.68 -7.37
CA ALA A 245 13.95 1.00 -6.10
C ALA A 245 15.28 1.40 -5.47
N LYS A 246 15.72 2.65 -5.61
CA LYS A 246 16.97 3.07 -4.96
C LYS A 246 16.86 2.89 -3.44
N PRO A 247 17.40 1.79 -2.89
CA PRO A 247 17.77 1.77 -1.50
C PRO A 247 19.03 2.62 -1.35
N LEU A 248 19.14 3.28 -0.25
CA LEU A 248 20.39 3.86 0.22
C LEU A 248 21.48 2.76 0.16
N ASP A 249 22.53 2.96 -0.60
CA ASP A 249 23.78 2.19 -0.60
C ASP A 249 23.83 0.80 -1.26
N MET A 250 23.14 0.54 -2.35
CA MET A 250 23.37 -0.71 -3.08
C MET A 250 24.27 -0.51 -4.32
N GLU A 251 25.28 -1.37 -4.48
CA GLU A 251 26.05 -1.53 -5.71
C GLU A 251 25.13 -1.88 -6.89
N LYS A 252 25.53 -1.49 -8.11
CA LYS A 252 24.73 -1.73 -9.33
C LYS A 252 24.38 -3.21 -9.46
N PRO A 253 23.08 -3.53 -9.67
CA PRO A 253 22.66 -4.91 -9.80
C PRO A 253 23.17 -5.56 -11.09
N PRO A 254 23.31 -6.88 -11.10
CA PRO A 254 23.60 -7.62 -12.30
C PRO A 254 22.47 -7.48 -13.34
N GLU A 255 22.82 -7.51 -14.61
CA GLU A 255 21.86 -7.49 -15.72
C GLU A 255 21.22 -8.89 -15.89
N PHE A 256 19.89 -8.93 -15.98
CA PHE A 256 19.15 -10.17 -16.20
C PHE A 256 18.45 -10.17 -17.57
N SER A 257 18.84 -11.03 -18.46
CA SER A 257 18.06 -11.37 -19.67
C SER A 257 17.65 -12.84 -19.58
N GLY A 258 16.37 -13.14 -19.59
CA GLY A 258 15.87 -14.53 -19.56
C GLY A 258 15.31 -15.05 -18.23
N LEU A 259 15.21 -14.20 -17.21
CA LEU A 259 14.67 -14.55 -15.88
C LEU A 259 13.21 -15.04 -15.94
N LEU A 260 12.43 -14.43 -16.81
CA LEU A 260 10.97 -14.60 -16.86
C LEU A 260 10.53 -16.05 -17.12
N GLY A 261 11.21 -16.73 -18.04
CA GLY A 261 10.94 -18.15 -18.31
C GLY A 261 11.25 -19.09 -17.14
N MET A 262 12.30 -18.77 -16.39
CA MET A 262 12.73 -19.58 -15.24
C MET A 262 11.88 -19.38 -13.99
N LEU A 263 11.49 -18.13 -13.69
CA LEU A 263 10.61 -17.85 -12.55
C LEU A 263 9.21 -18.41 -12.79
N SER A 264 8.74 -18.41 -14.04
CA SER A 264 7.52 -19.10 -14.41
C SER A 264 7.63 -20.62 -14.16
N SER A 265 8.79 -21.24 -14.44
CA SER A 265 9.05 -22.65 -14.16
C SER A 265 9.10 -22.91 -12.65
N VAL A 266 9.87 -22.12 -11.89
CA VAL A 266 9.99 -22.30 -10.43
C VAL A 266 8.66 -22.05 -9.71
N ALA A 267 7.88 -21.04 -10.13
CA ALA A 267 6.57 -20.80 -9.56
C ALA A 267 5.57 -21.91 -9.92
N LYS A 268 5.63 -22.47 -11.13
CA LYS A 268 4.84 -23.65 -11.51
C LYS A 268 5.22 -24.88 -10.71
N ASP A 269 6.52 -25.10 -10.47
CA ASP A 269 7.00 -26.22 -9.67
C ASP A 269 6.57 -26.09 -8.20
N LEU A 270 6.58 -24.87 -7.64
CA LEU A 270 6.06 -24.59 -6.29
C LEU A 270 4.53 -24.79 -6.19
N LEU A 271 3.78 -24.43 -7.23
CA LEU A 271 2.33 -24.66 -7.27
C LEU A 271 1.97 -26.15 -7.49
N ALA A 272 2.83 -26.91 -8.17
CA ALA A 272 2.67 -28.35 -8.36
C ALA A 272 3.02 -29.18 -7.12
N MET A 273 3.75 -28.60 -6.16
CA MET A 273 4.06 -29.21 -4.85
C MET A 273 2.85 -29.11 -3.93
N ASN A 274 1.86 -29.99 -4.11
CA ASN A 274 0.66 -30.11 -3.29
C ASN A 274 0.91 -30.68 -1.87
N GLU A 275 2.08 -30.46 -1.27
CA GLU A 275 2.36 -30.92 0.08
C GLU A 275 2.44 -29.75 1.07
N PRO A 276 1.60 -29.76 2.12
CA PRO A 276 1.55 -28.67 3.12
C PRO A 276 2.76 -28.60 4.06
N SER A 277 3.83 -29.39 3.82
CA SER A 277 4.97 -29.52 4.73
C SER A 277 6.30 -28.97 4.20
N TYR A 278 6.34 -28.30 3.06
CA TYR A 278 7.58 -27.71 2.57
C TYR A 278 7.88 -26.40 3.31
N VAL A 279 8.65 -26.52 4.38
CA VAL A 279 9.29 -25.37 5.01
C VAL A 279 10.57 -25.11 4.24
N ALA A 280 10.59 -24.04 3.45
CA ALA A 280 11.83 -23.62 2.79
C ALA A 280 12.90 -23.34 3.87
N PRO A 281 14.14 -23.83 3.70
CA PRO A 281 15.20 -23.55 4.67
C PRO A 281 15.42 -22.04 4.78
N VAL A 282 15.54 -21.54 6.00
CA VAL A 282 15.92 -20.16 6.26
C VAL A 282 17.30 -19.94 5.63
N ILE A 283 17.38 -19.06 4.65
CA ILE A 283 18.68 -18.71 4.05
C ILE A 283 19.28 -17.63 4.94
N HIS A 284 20.27 -18.04 5.74
CA HIS A 284 21.17 -17.08 6.35
C HIS A 284 22.09 -16.53 5.26
N TYR A 285 21.99 -15.26 4.99
CA TYR A 285 22.91 -14.56 4.09
C TYR A 285 24.19 -14.32 4.88
N ASN A 286 25.22 -15.13 4.61
CA ASN A 286 26.57 -14.78 5.03
C ASN A 286 27.12 -13.80 3.98
N ASP A 287 27.59 -12.65 4.43
CA ASP A 287 28.15 -11.57 3.59
C ASP A 287 29.51 -11.93 2.94
N ASP A 288 29.96 -13.17 3.04
CA ASP A 288 31.32 -13.60 2.67
C ASP A 288 31.41 -14.41 1.36
N GLU A 289 30.49 -14.18 0.37
CA GLU A 289 30.69 -14.72 -0.98
C GLU A 289 30.20 -13.75 -2.10
#